data_874e300f24c9ee22ed4dc1429bba98f1
#
_entry.id   874e300f24c9ee22ed4dc1429bba98f1
#
_cell.length_a   1.000
_cell.length_b   1.000
_cell.length_c   1.000
_cell.angle_alpha   90.00
_cell.angle_beta   90.00
_cell.angle_gamma   90.00
#
_symmetry.space_group_name_H-M   'P 1'
#
loop_
_entity.id
_entity.type
_entity.pdbx_description
1 polymer ?
#
loop_
_entity_poly.entity_id
_entity_poly.type
_entity_poly.pdbx_seq_one_letter_code
_entity_poly.pdbx_strand_id
1 'polypeptide(L)'
;MKLSLKLRLTLLFLLLSLAAWFAASVVAWHQTTDKLDKLFDTQQMLFAKRLLTMDVDELRAPERMREVPKKAKHGHLDDDALAFAIFTADGSMVLNDGENGRDIPYHYRRDGFADGQLQDDNDEWRFLWLTSPDGKYRVVVGQEWEYRQDMALDVVSSQLTPWLVALPVMLLLLIVLLSRELKPLKNLAQTLRSRSPDA
;
A
#
# COMPACT_ATOMS: atom_id res chain seq x y z
N MET A 1 -35.45 16.10 -23.59
CA MET A 1 -34.56 15.57 -24.66
C MET A 1 -34.55 14.04 -24.55
N LYS A 2 -35.05 13.35 -25.58
CA LYS A 2 -34.99 11.87 -25.63
C LYS A 2 -33.61 11.46 -26.07
N LEU A 3 -32.78 11.00 -25.11
CA LEU A 3 -31.45 10.44 -25.39
C LEU A 3 -31.56 9.27 -26.39
N SER A 4 -30.74 9.26 -27.41
CA SER A 4 -30.72 8.15 -28.39
C SER A 4 -30.44 6.84 -27.67
N LEU A 5 -31.02 5.74 -28.15
CA LEU A 5 -30.81 4.39 -27.59
C LEU A 5 -29.33 4.05 -27.43
N LYS A 6 -28.51 4.46 -28.42
CA LYS A 6 -27.04 4.32 -28.37
C LYS A 6 -26.42 5.00 -27.15
N LEU A 7 -26.79 6.25 -26.92
CA LEU A 7 -26.22 7.03 -25.81
C LEU A 7 -26.65 6.44 -24.46
N ARG A 8 -27.88 5.96 -24.36
CA ARG A 8 -28.38 5.31 -23.15
C ARG A 8 -27.64 4.00 -22.84
N LEU A 9 -27.40 3.17 -23.85
CA LEU A 9 -26.64 1.92 -23.69
C LEU A 9 -25.18 2.19 -23.34
N THR A 10 -24.55 3.18 -23.98
CA THR A 10 -23.17 3.57 -23.69
C THR A 10 -23.02 4.10 -22.26
N LEU A 11 -23.95 4.94 -21.81
CA LEU A 11 -23.96 5.46 -20.44
C LEU A 11 -24.17 4.36 -19.39
N LEU A 12 -25.09 3.42 -19.65
CA LEU A 12 -25.29 2.28 -18.75
C LEU A 12 -24.04 1.41 -18.65
N PHE A 13 -23.41 1.10 -19.80
CA PHE A 13 -22.17 0.33 -19.81
C PHE A 13 -21.03 1.06 -19.05
N LEU A 14 -20.87 2.36 -19.29
CA LEU A 14 -19.89 3.19 -18.60
C LEU A 14 -20.12 3.18 -17.09
N LEU A 15 -21.37 3.37 -16.66
CA LEU A 15 -21.72 3.40 -15.24
C LEU A 15 -21.48 2.05 -14.57
N LEU A 16 -21.85 0.95 -15.22
CA LEU A 16 -21.58 -0.40 -14.71
C LEU A 16 -20.07 -0.69 -14.64
N SER A 17 -19.31 -0.29 -15.66
CA SER A 17 -17.87 -0.46 -15.69
C SER A 17 -17.18 0.33 -14.59
N LEU A 18 -17.58 1.58 -14.35
CA LEU A 18 -17.06 2.40 -13.27
C LEU A 18 -17.43 1.83 -11.90
N ALA A 19 -18.66 1.36 -11.72
CA ALA A 19 -19.07 0.73 -10.46
C ALA A 19 -18.28 -0.55 -10.17
N ALA A 20 -18.08 -1.39 -11.18
CA ALA A 20 -17.27 -2.61 -11.06
C ALA A 20 -15.80 -2.28 -10.75
N TRP A 21 -15.23 -1.28 -11.42
CA TRP A 21 -13.87 -0.83 -11.17
C TRP A 21 -13.71 -0.27 -9.77
N PHE A 22 -14.65 0.55 -9.30
CA PHE A 22 -14.64 1.09 -7.94
C PHE A 22 -14.71 -0.03 -6.90
N ALA A 23 -15.62 -0.98 -7.06
CA ALA A 23 -15.74 -2.13 -6.18
C ALA A 23 -14.44 -2.96 -6.14
N ALA A 24 -13.84 -3.23 -7.30
CA ALA A 24 -12.56 -3.92 -7.40
C ALA A 24 -11.42 -3.16 -6.70
N SER A 25 -11.40 -1.82 -6.82
CA SER A 25 -10.41 -0.97 -6.16
C SER A 25 -10.51 -1.04 -4.65
N VAL A 26 -11.73 -0.98 -4.11
CA VAL A 26 -11.98 -1.09 -2.66
C VAL A 26 -11.53 -2.46 -2.13
N VAL A 27 -11.88 -3.54 -2.83
CA VAL A 27 -11.45 -4.90 -2.45
C VAL A 27 -9.93 -5.04 -2.52
N ALA A 28 -9.30 -4.54 -3.58
CA ALA A 28 -7.85 -4.56 -3.75
C ALA A 28 -7.15 -3.79 -2.63
N TRP A 29 -7.66 -2.62 -2.26
CA TRP A 29 -7.14 -1.83 -1.15
C TRP A 29 -7.12 -2.62 0.16
N HIS A 30 -8.28 -3.14 0.58
CA HIS A 30 -8.39 -3.89 1.83
C HIS A 30 -7.47 -5.12 1.84
N GLN A 31 -7.48 -5.91 0.76
CA GLN A 31 -6.65 -7.13 0.69
C GLN A 31 -5.15 -6.80 0.68
N THR A 32 -4.75 -5.72 0.02
CA THR A 32 -3.34 -5.32 -0.06
C THR A 32 -2.86 -4.81 1.28
N THR A 33 -3.63 -3.94 1.93
CA THR A 33 -3.30 -3.40 3.25
C THR A 33 -3.15 -4.52 4.28
N ASP A 34 -4.11 -5.44 4.37
CA ASP A 34 -4.04 -6.58 5.30
C ASP A 34 -2.82 -7.49 5.07
N LYS A 35 -2.45 -7.70 3.82
CA LYS A 35 -1.28 -8.53 3.47
C LYS A 35 0.02 -7.83 3.78
N LEU A 36 0.12 -6.54 3.46
CA LEU A 36 1.31 -5.73 3.74
C LEU A 36 1.52 -5.57 5.25
N ASP A 37 0.48 -5.34 6.03
CA ASP A 37 0.59 -5.25 7.47
C ASP A 37 1.15 -6.54 8.09
N LYS A 38 0.67 -7.69 7.65
CA LYS A 38 1.21 -8.99 8.09
C LYS A 38 2.67 -9.19 7.68
N LEU A 39 3.02 -8.74 6.48
CA LEU A 39 4.40 -8.81 5.98
C LEU A 39 5.33 -7.93 6.81
N PHE A 40 4.95 -6.69 7.05
CA PHE A 40 5.73 -5.74 7.83
C PHE A 40 5.84 -6.15 9.30
N ASP A 41 4.76 -6.63 9.90
CA ASP A 41 4.78 -7.17 11.27
C ASP A 41 5.74 -8.37 11.37
N THR A 42 5.74 -9.23 10.35
CA THR A 42 6.67 -10.36 10.28
C THR A 42 8.12 -9.89 10.16
N GLN A 43 8.39 -8.88 9.33
CA GLN A 43 9.73 -8.29 9.20
C GLN A 43 10.21 -7.67 10.51
N GLN A 44 9.36 -6.88 11.18
CA GLN A 44 9.68 -6.32 12.50
C GLN A 44 10.01 -7.42 13.51
N MET A 45 9.20 -8.49 13.55
CA MET A 45 9.41 -9.63 14.45
C MET A 45 10.73 -10.34 14.17
N LEU A 46 11.05 -10.60 12.90
CA LEU A 46 12.32 -11.25 12.53
C LEU A 46 13.52 -10.38 12.87
N PHE A 47 13.42 -9.08 12.64
CA PHE A 47 14.48 -8.14 12.96
C PHE A 47 14.69 -8.03 14.48
N ALA A 48 13.61 -7.86 15.24
CA ALA A 48 13.69 -7.82 16.70
C ALA A 48 14.26 -9.11 17.30
N LYS A 49 13.89 -10.27 16.79
CA LYS A 49 14.48 -11.55 17.20
C LYS A 49 15.98 -11.65 16.90
N ARG A 50 16.41 -11.13 15.75
CA ARG A 50 17.84 -11.08 15.44
C ARG A 50 18.59 -10.20 16.43
N LEU A 51 18.07 -9.02 16.76
CA LEU A 51 18.67 -8.13 17.75
C LEU A 51 18.79 -8.82 19.13
N LEU A 52 17.80 -9.62 19.52
CA LEU A 52 17.83 -10.38 20.77
C LEU A 52 18.92 -11.48 20.81
N THR A 53 19.31 -12.01 19.65
CA THR A 53 20.35 -13.05 19.55
C THR A 53 21.76 -12.48 19.43
N MET A 54 21.90 -11.17 19.19
CA MET A 54 23.19 -10.50 19.14
C MET A 54 23.64 -10.13 20.54
N ASP A 55 24.95 -10.23 20.78
CA ASP A 55 25.52 -9.73 22.02
C ASP A 55 25.53 -8.18 22.00
N VAL A 56 24.85 -7.58 22.96
CA VAL A 56 24.73 -6.11 23.08
C VAL A 56 26.11 -5.47 23.23
N ASP A 57 27.04 -6.15 23.87
CA ASP A 57 28.41 -5.66 24.04
C ASP A 57 29.20 -5.69 22.71
N GLU A 58 28.93 -6.67 21.84
CA GLU A 58 29.48 -6.71 20.47
C GLU A 58 28.89 -5.61 19.57
N LEU A 59 27.61 -5.27 19.74
CA LEU A 59 26.94 -4.22 18.98
C LEU A 59 27.43 -2.82 19.35
N ARG A 60 27.92 -2.64 20.57
CA ARG A 60 28.51 -1.37 21.06
C ARG A 60 29.90 -1.10 20.47
N ALA A 61 30.56 -2.08 19.86
CA ALA A 61 31.91 -1.90 19.31
C ALA A 61 31.85 -0.95 18.10
N PRO A 62 32.60 0.19 18.14
CA PRO A 62 32.50 1.27 17.12
C PRO A 62 32.86 0.84 15.70
N GLU A 63 33.56 -0.28 15.54
CA GLU A 63 34.03 -0.75 14.23
C GLU A 63 32.93 -1.44 13.38
N ARG A 64 31.81 -1.83 13.94
CA ARG A 64 30.76 -2.56 13.21
C ARG A 64 29.57 -1.72 12.74
N MET A 65 29.42 -0.50 13.24
CA MET A 65 28.51 0.52 12.67
C MET A 65 29.15 1.22 11.46
N ARG A 66 29.79 0.47 10.56
CA ARG A 66 30.17 1.03 9.27
C ARG A 66 28.91 1.32 8.50
N GLU A 67 28.73 2.59 8.16
CA GLU A 67 27.76 3.01 7.15
C GLU A 67 27.76 2.02 5.99
N VAL A 68 26.61 1.47 5.67
CA VAL A 68 26.43 0.65 4.48
C VAL A 68 26.94 1.46 3.30
N PRO A 69 27.89 0.96 2.52
CA PRO A 69 28.48 1.72 1.43
C PRO A 69 27.37 2.28 0.54
N LYS A 70 27.43 3.57 0.21
CA LYS A 70 26.44 4.26 -0.65
C LYS A 70 26.15 3.52 -1.97
N LYS A 71 27.03 2.64 -2.41
CA LYS A 71 26.86 1.75 -3.58
C LYS A 71 25.89 0.58 -3.35
N ALA A 72 25.56 0.25 -2.12
CA ALA A 72 24.54 -0.77 -1.81
C ALA A 72 23.11 -0.21 -1.76
N LYS A 73 22.94 1.10 -1.92
CA LYS A 73 21.64 1.79 -2.04
C LYS A 73 21.04 1.58 -3.45
N HIS A 74 20.90 0.34 -3.88
CA HIS A 74 20.11 -0.02 -5.05
C HIS A 74 18.74 -0.52 -4.56
N GLY A 75 17.86 0.41 -4.29
CA GLY A 75 16.48 0.22 -3.87
C GLY A 75 16.03 1.50 -3.16
N HIS A 76 14.78 1.88 -3.32
CA HIS A 76 14.12 2.86 -2.47
C HIS A 76 13.95 2.23 -1.06
N LEU A 77 15.07 2.16 -0.34
CA LEU A 77 15.04 1.94 1.10
C LEU A 77 14.96 3.33 1.71
N ASP A 78 13.78 3.72 2.11
CA ASP A 78 13.64 4.81 3.07
C ASP A 78 14.24 4.30 4.37
N ASP A 79 15.52 4.65 4.59
CA ASP A 79 16.26 4.32 5.81
C ASP A 79 15.52 4.86 7.05
N ASP A 80 14.63 5.84 6.85
CA ASP A 80 13.84 6.51 7.88
C ASP A 80 12.58 5.73 8.30
N ALA A 81 12.12 4.74 7.53
CA ALA A 81 10.88 4.01 7.81
C ALA A 81 10.97 2.97 8.92
N LEU A 82 12.18 2.55 9.29
CA LEU A 82 12.47 1.60 10.36
C LEU A 82 13.34 2.26 11.42
N ALA A 83 12.96 2.07 12.69
CA ALA A 83 13.73 2.53 13.83
C ALA A 83 13.91 1.39 14.83
N PHE A 84 15.03 1.33 15.53
CA PHE A 84 15.21 0.40 16.63
C PHE A 84 15.96 1.03 17.80
N ALA A 85 15.64 0.53 18.98
CA ALA A 85 16.40 0.83 20.19
C ALA A 85 16.41 -0.40 21.13
N ILE A 86 17.42 -0.44 21.96
CA ILE A 86 17.55 -1.43 23.03
C ILE A 86 17.64 -0.69 24.34
N PHE A 87 16.78 -1.07 25.26
CA PHE A 87 16.71 -0.53 26.61
C PHE A 87 17.08 -1.60 27.63
N THR A 88 17.58 -1.17 28.76
CA THR A 88 17.65 -2.00 29.97
C THR A 88 16.26 -2.14 30.60
N ALA A 89 16.10 -3.06 31.51
CA ALA A 89 14.84 -3.28 32.22
C ALA A 89 14.34 -2.06 33.01
N ASP A 90 15.27 -1.17 33.41
CA ASP A 90 14.99 0.09 34.11
C ASP A 90 14.59 1.25 33.17
N GLY A 91 14.64 1.04 31.86
CA GLY A 91 14.26 2.04 30.86
C GLY A 91 15.40 2.89 30.33
N SER A 92 16.66 2.59 30.68
CA SER A 92 17.80 3.29 30.13
C SER A 92 18.13 2.79 28.73
N MET A 93 18.26 3.70 27.76
CA MET A 93 18.64 3.35 26.40
C MET A 93 20.11 2.95 26.33
N VAL A 94 20.35 1.77 25.79
CA VAL A 94 21.70 1.17 25.66
C VAL A 94 22.25 1.32 24.26
N LEU A 95 21.40 1.13 23.25
CA LEU A 95 21.74 1.18 21.85
C LEU A 95 20.55 1.67 21.06
N ASN A 96 20.82 2.34 19.94
CA ASN A 96 19.82 2.74 18.93
C ASN A 96 20.43 2.72 17.53
N ASP A 97 19.61 2.96 16.50
CA ASP A 97 20.05 2.99 15.11
C ASP A 97 20.85 4.25 14.71
N GLY A 98 20.96 5.21 15.61
CA GLY A 98 21.62 6.49 15.33
C GLY A 98 20.72 7.54 14.67
N GLU A 99 19.48 7.19 14.33
CA GLU A 99 18.47 8.01 13.67
C GLU A 99 17.18 8.08 14.52
N ASN A 100 16.04 7.73 13.96
CA ASN A 100 14.74 7.76 14.63
C ASN A 100 14.67 6.92 15.91
N GLY A 101 15.49 5.88 16.02
CA GLY A 101 15.57 5.05 17.24
C GLY A 101 15.99 5.79 18.50
N ARG A 102 16.68 6.94 18.37
CA ARG A 102 17.03 7.80 19.52
C ARG A 102 15.80 8.38 20.19
N ASP A 103 14.77 8.66 19.39
CA ASP A 103 13.58 9.40 19.81
C ASP A 103 12.43 8.46 20.21
N ILE A 104 12.71 7.14 20.27
CA ILE A 104 11.74 6.16 20.77
C ILE A 104 11.58 6.32 22.28
N PRO A 105 10.38 6.69 22.78
CA PRO A 105 10.14 6.77 24.20
C PRO A 105 10.02 5.38 24.82
N TYR A 106 10.51 5.20 26.06
CA TYR A 106 10.35 3.96 26.79
C TYR A 106 8.92 3.80 27.32
N HIS A 107 8.08 3.15 26.54
CA HIS A 107 6.67 2.85 26.88
C HIS A 107 6.40 1.33 26.96
N TYR A 108 7.39 0.55 27.36
CA TYR A 108 7.23 -0.88 27.50
C TYR A 108 6.16 -1.22 28.54
N ARG A 109 5.17 -2.01 28.16
CA ARG A 109 4.16 -2.60 29.05
C ARG A 109 4.22 -4.12 29.06
N ARG A 110 4.35 -4.70 27.88
CA ARG A 110 4.44 -6.15 27.64
C ARG A 110 5.06 -6.39 26.27
N ASP A 111 5.53 -7.60 26.04
CA ASP A 111 5.96 -8.04 24.71
C ASP A 111 4.78 -7.99 23.74
N GLY A 112 5.03 -7.53 22.53
CA GLY A 112 4.04 -7.43 21.45
C GLY A 112 4.03 -6.06 20.77
N PHE A 113 3.05 -5.90 19.87
CA PHE A 113 2.87 -4.67 19.11
C PHE A 113 2.09 -3.63 19.91
N ALA A 114 2.49 -2.38 19.73
CA ALA A 114 1.81 -1.20 20.26
C ALA A 114 1.99 -0.02 19.31
N ASP A 115 0.98 0.82 19.18
CA ASP A 115 1.08 2.05 18.40
C ASP A 115 1.50 3.20 19.32
N GLY A 116 2.24 4.16 18.76
CA GLY A 116 2.75 5.31 19.51
C GLY A 116 3.42 6.32 18.59
N GLN A 117 4.12 7.28 19.18
CA GLN A 117 4.82 8.35 18.47
C GLN A 117 6.25 8.45 18.98
N LEU A 118 7.14 9.01 18.18
CA LEU A 118 8.47 9.42 18.60
C LEU A 118 8.37 10.70 19.48
N GLN A 119 9.45 11.04 20.18
CA GLN A 119 9.44 12.15 21.13
C GLN A 119 9.16 13.51 20.49
N ASP A 120 9.71 13.77 19.32
CA ASP A 120 9.62 15.07 18.63
C ASP A 120 8.88 14.96 17.27
N ASP A 121 8.11 13.90 17.08
CA ASP A 121 7.37 13.64 15.86
C ASP A 121 5.90 13.37 16.17
N ASN A 122 5.01 13.89 15.32
CA ASN A 122 3.57 13.67 15.42
C ASN A 122 3.09 12.48 14.61
N ASP A 123 3.98 11.84 13.84
CA ASP A 123 3.64 10.72 12.99
C ASP A 123 3.40 9.46 13.82
N GLU A 124 2.46 8.66 13.37
CA GLU A 124 2.11 7.41 14.06
C GLU A 124 3.09 6.31 13.68
N TRP A 125 3.59 5.63 14.70
CA TRP A 125 4.53 4.53 14.58
C TRP A 125 3.95 3.26 15.18
N ARG A 126 4.24 2.13 14.55
CA ARG A 126 3.95 0.80 15.10
C ARG A 126 5.22 0.22 15.69
N PHE A 127 5.21 0.02 16.99
CA PHE A 127 6.33 -0.52 17.77
C PHE A 127 6.10 -2.00 18.10
N LEU A 128 7.16 -2.80 17.95
CA LEU A 128 7.22 -4.14 18.48
C LEU A 128 8.22 -4.19 19.63
N TRP A 129 7.74 -4.55 20.80
CA TRP A 129 8.54 -4.73 21.99
C TRP A 129 8.78 -6.20 22.26
N LEU A 130 10.03 -6.58 22.49
CA LEU A 130 10.42 -7.93 22.91
C LEU A 130 11.39 -7.86 24.08
N THR A 131 11.27 -8.81 25.00
CA THR A 131 12.18 -8.99 26.12
C THR A 131 13.26 -10.01 25.75
N SER A 132 14.51 -9.73 26.14
CA SER A 132 15.60 -10.70 26.01
C SER A 132 15.33 -11.95 26.89
N PRO A 133 15.85 -13.14 26.51
CA PRO A 133 15.63 -14.36 27.28
C PRO A 133 16.11 -14.29 28.73
N ASP A 134 17.14 -13.49 28.99
CA ASP A 134 17.68 -13.25 30.33
C ASP A 134 16.93 -12.15 31.12
N GLY A 135 15.94 -11.51 30.48
CA GLY A 135 15.12 -10.42 31.06
C GLY A 135 15.85 -9.10 31.25
N LYS A 136 17.11 -8.96 30.85
CA LYS A 136 17.92 -7.76 31.09
C LYS A 136 17.63 -6.63 30.12
N TYR A 137 17.26 -6.97 28.89
CA TYR A 137 17.07 -5.99 27.82
C TYR A 137 15.66 -6.01 27.26
N ARG A 138 15.23 -4.86 26.78
CA ARG A 138 13.99 -4.65 26.03
C ARG A 138 14.37 -4.14 24.64
N VAL A 139 14.08 -4.90 23.63
CA VAL A 139 14.29 -4.51 22.23
C VAL A 139 12.99 -3.94 21.70
N VAL A 140 13.07 -2.79 21.06
CA VAL A 140 11.96 -2.19 20.33
C VAL A 140 12.36 -1.96 18.87
N VAL A 141 11.45 -2.33 17.97
CA VAL A 141 11.56 -2.05 16.53
C VAL A 141 10.30 -1.29 16.13
N GLY A 142 10.49 -0.08 15.62
CA GLY A 142 9.42 0.79 15.15
C GLY A 142 9.35 0.84 13.63
N GLN A 143 8.17 1.02 13.10
CA GLN A 143 7.92 1.33 11.70
C GLN A 143 6.82 2.37 11.60
N GLU A 144 7.04 3.38 10.76
CA GLU A 144 6.10 4.44 10.50
C GLU A 144 4.87 3.91 9.75
N TRP A 145 3.68 4.35 10.18
CA TRP A 145 2.42 3.97 9.53
C TRP A 145 2.26 4.59 8.13
N GLU A 146 2.74 5.81 7.94
CA GLU A 146 2.69 6.49 6.64
C GLU A 146 3.43 5.68 5.57
N TYR A 147 4.63 5.18 5.89
CA TYR A 147 5.38 4.30 5.00
C TYR A 147 4.59 3.05 4.56
N ARG A 148 3.85 2.41 5.47
CA ARG A 148 3.01 1.25 5.15
C ARG A 148 1.86 1.63 4.22
N GLN A 149 1.24 2.79 4.45
CA GLN A 149 0.15 3.29 3.63
C GLN A 149 0.62 3.66 2.22
N ASP A 150 1.76 4.31 2.10
CA ASP A 150 2.36 4.67 0.82
C ASP A 150 2.71 3.43 -0.01
N MET A 151 3.31 2.41 0.62
CA MET A 151 3.54 1.12 -0.04
C MET A 151 2.24 0.46 -0.51
N ALA A 152 1.18 0.52 0.31
CA ALA A 152 -0.12 -0.02 -0.09
C ALA A 152 -0.70 0.75 -1.29
N LEU A 153 -0.58 2.09 -1.28
CA LEU A 153 -1.00 2.94 -2.40
C LEU A 153 -0.23 2.61 -3.68
N ASP A 154 1.08 2.44 -3.60
CA ASP A 154 1.92 2.10 -4.75
C ASP A 154 1.55 0.75 -5.35
N VAL A 155 1.35 -0.26 -4.52
CA VAL A 155 0.95 -1.60 -4.98
C VAL A 155 -0.43 -1.56 -5.62
N VAL A 156 -1.41 -0.93 -4.98
CA VAL A 156 -2.79 -0.85 -5.51
C VAL A 156 -2.83 -0.02 -6.78
N SER A 157 -2.17 1.14 -6.80
CA SER A 157 -2.14 2.00 -7.99
C SER A 157 -1.49 1.31 -9.19
N SER A 158 -0.40 0.59 -8.97
CA SER A 158 0.26 -0.17 -10.03
C SER A 158 -0.64 -1.26 -10.63
N GLN A 159 -1.47 -1.90 -9.82
CA GLN A 159 -2.44 -2.90 -10.28
C GLN A 159 -3.62 -2.28 -11.03
N LEU A 160 -4.05 -1.07 -10.66
CA LEU A 160 -5.21 -0.40 -11.24
C LEU A 160 -4.87 0.42 -12.49
N THR A 161 -3.63 0.86 -12.65
CA THR A 161 -3.17 1.66 -13.79
C THR A 161 -3.50 1.01 -15.16
N PRO A 162 -3.31 -0.30 -15.39
CA PRO A 162 -3.68 -0.93 -16.66
C PRO A 162 -5.17 -0.79 -16.99
N TRP A 163 -6.04 -0.79 -16.00
CA TRP A 163 -7.48 -0.65 -16.17
C TRP A 163 -7.89 0.75 -16.60
N LEU A 164 -7.14 1.79 -16.16
CA LEU A 164 -7.35 3.17 -16.61
C LEU A 164 -7.13 3.34 -18.11
N VAL A 165 -6.27 2.51 -18.71
CA VAL A 165 -6.06 2.47 -20.16
C VAL A 165 -7.08 1.55 -20.83
N ALA A 166 -7.36 0.39 -20.25
CA ALA A 166 -8.27 -0.60 -20.84
C ALA A 166 -9.71 -0.09 -20.95
N LEU A 167 -10.22 0.65 -19.95
CA LEU A 167 -11.60 1.16 -19.95
C LEU A 167 -11.91 2.09 -21.14
N PRO A 168 -11.12 3.13 -21.47
CA PRO A 168 -11.34 3.97 -22.64
C PRO A 168 -11.26 3.18 -23.94
N VAL A 169 -10.33 2.22 -24.06
CA VAL A 169 -10.18 1.36 -25.23
C VAL A 169 -11.41 0.48 -25.42
N MET A 170 -11.89 -0.16 -24.36
CA MET A 170 -13.11 -0.96 -24.40
C MET A 170 -14.35 -0.13 -24.76
N LEU A 171 -14.43 1.09 -24.23
CA LEU A 171 -15.52 2.02 -24.54
C LEU A 171 -15.51 2.42 -26.03
N LEU A 172 -14.33 2.73 -26.59
CA LEU A 172 -14.17 3.04 -28.02
C LEU A 172 -14.58 1.85 -28.89
N LEU A 173 -14.13 0.64 -28.55
CA LEU A 173 -14.51 -0.58 -29.27
C LEU A 173 -16.01 -0.80 -29.20
N LEU A 174 -16.65 -0.60 -28.06
CA LEU A 174 -18.10 -0.72 -27.91
C LEU A 174 -18.83 0.29 -28.78
N ILE A 175 -18.40 1.55 -28.82
CA ILE A 175 -19.00 2.60 -29.66
C ILE A 175 -18.85 2.23 -31.15
N VAL A 176 -17.70 1.72 -31.58
CA VAL A 176 -17.46 1.29 -32.96
C VAL A 176 -18.35 0.11 -33.33
N LEU A 177 -18.41 -0.93 -32.49
CA LEU A 177 -19.26 -2.10 -32.71
C LEU A 177 -20.74 -1.74 -32.80
N LEU A 178 -21.25 -0.96 -31.83
CA LEU A 178 -22.64 -0.50 -31.84
C LEU A 178 -22.93 0.37 -33.06
N SER A 179 -21.97 1.14 -33.54
CA SER A 179 -22.13 1.97 -34.73
C SER A 179 -22.19 1.15 -36.00
N ARG A 180 -21.48 0.02 -36.07
CA ARG A 180 -21.51 -0.92 -37.19
C ARG A 180 -22.78 -1.74 -37.25
N GLU A 181 -23.18 -2.33 -36.11
CA GLU A 181 -24.35 -3.20 -36.03
C GLU A 181 -25.69 -2.44 -36.23
N LEU A 182 -25.73 -1.15 -35.92
CA LEU A 182 -26.94 -0.33 -36.08
C LEU A 182 -27.04 0.34 -37.47
N LYS A 183 -26.00 0.28 -38.31
CA LYS A 183 -26.07 0.77 -39.70
C LYS A 183 -27.09 0.01 -40.56
N PRO A 184 -27.18 -1.32 -40.53
CA PRO A 184 -28.18 -2.07 -41.34
C PRO A 184 -29.63 -1.75 -40.94
N LEU A 185 -29.88 -1.55 -39.61
CA LEU A 185 -31.24 -1.21 -39.11
C LEU A 185 -31.70 0.18 -39.55
N LYS A 186 -30.80 1.17 -39.65
CA LYS A 186 -31.11 2.48 -40.23
C LYS A 186 -31.44 2.41 -41.72
N ASN A 187 -30.74 1.58 -42.47
CA ASN A 187 -31.00 1.40 -43.89
C ASN A 187 -32.33 0.69 -44.13
N LEU A 188 -32.69 -0.29 -43.31
CA LEU A 188 -34.00 -0.95 -43.36
C LEU A 188 -35.14 0.02 -43.04
N ALA A 189 -35.01 0.85 -42.01
CA ALA A 189 -35.99 1.85 -41.67
C ALA A 189 -36.18 2.93 -42.75
N GLN A 190 -35.11 3.33 -43.43
CA GLN A 190 -35.16 4.24 -44.58
C GLN A 190 -35.81 3.57 -45.79
N THR A 191 -35.51 2.32 -46.07
CA THR A 191 -36.09 1.57 -47.19
C THR A 191 -37.59 1.32 -46.96
N LEU A 192 -38.04 1.06 -45.76
CA LEU A 192 -39.45 0.93 -45.41
C LEU A 192 -40.19 2.27 -45.48
N ARG A 193 -39.50 3.39 -45.17
CA ARG A 193 -40.11 4.72 -45.27
C ARG A 193 -40.18 5.23 -46.70
N SER A 194 -39.29 4.78 -47.59
CA SER A 194 -39.33 5.08 -49.01
C SER A 194 -40.29 4.21 -49.80
N ARG A 195 -40.80 3.13 -49.18
CA ARG A 195 -41.84 2.24 -49.77
C ARG A 195 -43.19 2.44 -49.14
N SER A 196 -43.52 3.64 -48.61
CA SER A 196 -44.86 3.98 -48.30
C SER A 196 -45.62 4.07 -49.65
N PRO A 197 -46.58 3.23 -49.94
CA PRO A 197 -47.30 3.32 -51.18
C PRO A 197 -48.22 4.51 -51.08
N ASP A 198 -48.02 5.50 -51.94
CA ASP A 198 -49.14 6.31 -52.40
C ASP A 198 -50.12 5.33 -53.06
N ALA A 199 -51.21 5.10 -52.39
CA ALA A 199 -52.42 4.58 -52.98
C ALA A 199 -53.50 5.66 -52.91
#